data_e79185589f5e7ef7469ff676145539b7
#
_entry.id   e79185589f5e7ef7469ff676145539b7
#
_cell.length_a   1.000
_cell.length_b   1.000
_cell.length_c   1.000
_cell.angle_alpha   90.00
_cell.angle_beta   90.00
_cell.angle_gamma   90.00
#
_symmetry.space_group_name_H-M   'P 1'
#
loop_
_entity.id
_entity.type
_entity.pdbx_description
1 polymer ?
#
loop_
_entity_poly.entity_id
_entity_poly.type
_entity_poly.pdbx_seq_one_letter_code
_entity_poly.pdbx_strand_id
1 'polypeptide(L)'
;MTFTEAQIKRYARHILLQEVGGEGQAKLLRSRVLVVGAGGLGSPLLLYLAAAGVGTLGVVDDDVVDLSNLQRQIVHSTAAIGSPKVESAKRTLAGINPEVTVRTHQTRIGPENALDLIAGYDVVADGTDNFATRFLVNDACYFAGKTLVSAAILRFDAQVYTFKAHLADERGDHGPCYRCLFREAPPEGQIPTCAEAGVLGALCGMVGSLQATEVLKELLGIGASLSGSLIVCDGLGATFRKIKVKADPGCPLCGEAPSIADLSRHAA
;
A
#
# COMPACT_ATOMS: atom_id res chain seq x y z
N MET A 1 22.57 15.85 -2.08
CA MET A 1 22.36 15.74 -0.62
C MET A 1 23.57 15.05 -0.03
N THR A 2 24.16 15.55 1.04
CA THR A 2 25.29 14.91 1.71
C THR A 2 24.74 14.04 2.84
N PHE A 3 25.07 12.76 2.84
CA PHE A 3 24.66 11.84 3.91
C PHE A 3 25.51 12.09 5.17
N THR A 4 24.91 11.92 6.33
CA THR A 4 25.64 11.80 7.59
C THR A 4 26.34 10.44 7.66
N GLU A 5 27.37 10.31 8.53
CA GLU A 5 28.03 9.03 8.75
C GLU A 5 27.06 7.94 9.26
N ALA A 6 26.11 8.32 10.10
CA ALA A 6 25.06 7.43 10.58
C ALA A 6 24.16 6.93 9.45
N GLN A 7 23.77 7.81 8.51
CA GLN A 7 22.98 7.45 7.33
C GLN A 7 23.77 6.52 6.39
N ILE A 8 25.04 6.79 6.15
CA ILE A 8 25.89 5.91 5.34
C ILE A 8 25.94 4.51 5.96
N LYS A 9 26.14 4.39 7.27
CA LYS A 9 26.15 3.11 7.97
C LYS A 9 24.79 2.42 7.92
N ARG A 10 23.69 3.15 8.13
CA ARG A 10 22.32 2.62 8.13
C ARG A 10 21.93 2.07 6.77
N TYR A 11 22.20 2.83 5.71
CA TYR A 11 21.73 2.51 4.35
C TYR A 11 22.82 1.89 3.47
N ALA A 12 23.97 1.49 4.03
CA ALA A 12 25.09 0.95 3.27
C ALA A 12 24.70 -0.18 2.31
N ARG A 13 23.79 -1.08 2.74
CA ARG A 13 23.34 -2.21 1.92
C ARG A 13 22.47 -1.79 0.73
N HIS A 14 21.71 -0.71 0.85
CA HIS A 14 20.97 -0.10 -0.27
C HIS A 14 21.92 0.65 -1.22
N ILE A 15 22.86 1.43 -0.67
CA ILE A 15 23.80 2.22 -1.45
C ILE A 15 24.71 1.34 -2.33
N LEU A 16 25.00 0.11 -1.90
CA LEU A 16 25.79 -0.86 -2.66
C LEU A 16 25.04 -1.47 -3.86
N LEU A 17 23.71 -1.41 -3.89
CA LEU A 17 22.93 -1.86 -5.05
C LEU A 17 23.08 -0.84 -6.18
N GLN A 18 23.53 -1.28 -7.35
CA GLN A 18 23.76 -0.39 -8.51
C GLN A 18 22.51 0.37 -8.92
N GLU A 19 21.34 -0.30 -8.83
CA GLU A 19 20.03 0.27 -9.19
C GLU A 19 19.56 1.32 -8.17
N VAL A 20 20.07 1.32 -6.94
CA VAL A 20 19.70 2.27 -5.88
C VAL A 20 20.76 3.34 -5.76
N GLY A 21 21.97 2.96 -5.40
CA GLY A 21 23.09 3.89 -5.19
C GLY A 21 22.81 4.95 -4.12
N GLY A 22 23.70 5.93 -4.04
CA GLY A 22 23.50 7.09 -3.16
C GLY A 22 22.36 8.01 -3.64
N GLU A 23 22.14 8.13 -4.94
CA GLU A 23 21.06 8.97 -5.50
C GLU A 23 19.68 8.40 -5.19
N GLY A 24 19.50 7.10 -5.36
CA GLY A 24 18.26 6.40 -5.01
C GLY A 24 17.97 6.50 -3.52
N GLN A 25 18.98 6.29 -2.65
CA GLN A 25 18.79 6.45 -1.21
C GLN A 25 18.43 7.90 -0.84
N ALA A 26 19.04 8.89 -1.47
CA ALA A 26 18.67 10.29 -1.29
C ALA A 26 17.25 10.59 -1.76
N LYS A 27 16.77 9.91 -2.81
CA LYS A 27 15.38 9.99 -3.28
C LYS A 27 14.41 9.42 -2.25
N LEU A 28 14.70 8.24 -1.68
CA LEU A 28 13.88 7.64 -0.60
C LEU A 28 13.74 8.57 0.60
N LEU A 29 14.84 9.18 1.07
CA LEU A 29 14.82 10.12 2.20
C LEU A 29 13.93 11.36 1.96
N ARG A 30 13.66 11.71 0.72
CA ARG A 30 12.74 12.82 0.38
C ARG A 30 11.32 12.35 0.05
N SER A 31 11.14 11.07 -0.18
CA SER A 31 9.86 10.49 -0.60
C SER A 31 8.85 10.43 0.55
N ARG A 32 7.58 10.48 0.19
CA ARG A 32 6.44 10.45 1.10
C ARG A 32 5.47 9.36 0.64
N VAL A 33 5.14 8.44 1.53
CA VAL A 33 4.20 7.35 1.27
C VAL A 33 3.03 7.41 2.24
N LEU A 34 1.81 7.34 1.73
CA LEU A 34 0.62 7.13 2.54
C LEU A 34 0.33 5.63 2.61
N VAL A 35 0.24 5.09 3.81
CA VAL A 35 -0.19 3.71 4.06
C VAL A 35 -1.59 3.74 4.66
N VAL A 36 -2.55 3.18 3.95
CA VAL A 36 -3.94 3.03 4.40
C VAL A 36 -4.09 1.65 5.03
N GLY A 37 -4.34 1.63 6.33
CA GLY A 37 -4.40 0.43 7.16
C GLY A 37 -3.07 0.06 7.82
N ALA A 38 -3.06 0.02 9.15
CA ALA A 38 -1.94 -0.47 9.97
C ALA A 38 -2.21 -1.89 10.48
N GLY A 39 -2.89 -2.69 9.67
CA GLY A 39 -3.29 -4.07 9.94
C GLY A 39 -2.22 -5.12 9.58
N GLY A 40 -2.67 -6.31 9.14
CA GLY A 40 -1.78 -7.43 8.82
C GLY A 40 -0.82 -7.15 7.66
N LEU A 41 -1.30 -6.55 6.57
CA LEU A 41 -0.47 -6.15 5.41
C LEU A 41 0.30 -4.85 5.71
N GLY A 42 -0.37 -3.85 6.31
CA GLY A 42 0.24 -2.58 6.65
C GLY A 42 1.40 -2.70 7.64
N SER A 43 1.38 -3.67 8.54
CA SER A 43 2.45 -3.89 9.52
C SER A 43 3.82 -4.13 8.89
N PRO A 44 4.05 -5.18 8.11
CA PRO A 44 5.35 -5.42 7.45
C PRO A 44 5.68 -4.34 6.42
N LEU A 45 4.68 -3.82 5.71
CA LEU A 45 4.85 -2.71 4.77
C LEU A 45 5.48 -1.49 5.47
N LEU A 46 4.90 -1.02 6.57
CA LEU A 46 5.40 0.12 7.35
C LEU A 46 6.80 -0.12 7.90
N LEU A 47 7.06 -1.32 8.46
CA LEU A 47 8.36 -1.69 9.01
C LEU A 47 9.47 -1.59 7.95
N TYR A 48 9.25 -2.14 6.76
CA TYR A 48 10.25 -2.13 5.69
C TYR A 48 10.40 -0.77 5.02
N LEU A 49 9.33 0.02 4.87
CA LEU A 49 9.44 1.38 4.34
C LEU A 49 10.22 2.29 5.31
N ALA A 50 9.98 2.16 6.62
CA ALA A 50 10.76 2.89 7.62
C ALA A 50 12.23 2.45 7.65
N ALA A 51 12.49 1.14 7.64
CA ALA A 51 13.85 0.60 7.59
C ALA A 51 14.61 1.04 6.33
N ALA A 52 13.92 1.12 5.18
CA ALA A 52 14.48 1.62 3.92
C ALA A 52 14.76 3.13 3.92
N GLY A 53 14.24 3.87 4.89
CA GLY A 53 14.46 5.31 5.00
C GLY A 53 13.56 6.14 4.09
N VAL A 54 12.31 5.72 3.87
CA VAL A 54 11.30 6.60 3.26
C VAL A 54 11.07 7.78 4.20
N GLY A 55 11.35 9.00 3.74
CA GLY A 55 11.48 10.18 4.61
C GLY A 55 10.21 10.53 5.38
N THR A 56 9.02 10.33 4.79
CA THR A 56 7.75 10.54 5.46
C THR A 56 6.80 9.38 5.21
N LEU A 57 6.24 8.82 6.27
CA LEU A 57 5.18 7.82 6.23
C LEU A 57 3.91 8.41 6.85
N GLY A 58 2.84 8.54 6.04
CA GLY A 58 1.49 8.76 6.54
C GLY A 58 0.87 7.42 6.89
N VAL A 59 0.22 7.33 8.03
CA VAL A 59 -0.48 6.11 8.47
C VAL A 59 -1.93 6.47 8.77
N VAL A 60 -2.85 5.89 8.01
CA VAL A 60 -4.30 6.08 8.19
C VAL A 60 -4.91 4.80 8.74
N ASP A 61 -5.50 4.87 9.92
CA ASP A 61 -6.24 3.77 10.55
C ASP A 61 -7.08 4.34 11.69
N ASP A 62 -8.33 3.94 11.81
CA ASP A 62 -9.26 4.41 12.87
C ASP A 62 -9.36 3.46 14.06
N ASP A 63 -8.79 2.27 13.97
CA ASP A 63 -8.88 1.21 14.98
C ASP A 63 -7.90 1.42 16.16
N VAL A 64 -8.18 0.62 17.19
CA VAL A 64 -7.27 0.39 18.32
C VAL A 64 -6.62 -1.00 18.21
N VAL A 65 -5.49 -1.17 18.89
CA VAL A 65 -4.80 -2.47 18.96
C VAL A 65 -5.61 -3.43 19.81
N ASP A 66 -5.92 -4.60 19.27
CA ASP A 66 -6.61 -5.69 19.96
C ASP A 66 -5.74 -6.95 20.03
N LEU A 67 -5.90 -7.75 21.09
CA LEU A 67 -5.15 -8.97 21.29
C LEU A 67 -5.26 -9.94 20.11
N SER A 68 -6.47 -10.06 19.54
CA SER A 68 -6.75 -10.94 18.38
C SER A 68 -6.02 -10.52 17.11
N ASN A 69 -5.47 -9.31 17.08
CA ASN A 69 -4.73 -8.78 15.93
C ASN A 69 -3.24 -9.19 15.94
N LEU A 70 -2.65 -9.42 17.12
CA LEU A 70 -1.20 -9.51 17.32
C LEU A 70 -0.55 -10.70 16.61
N GLN A 71 -1.30 -11.73 16.28
CA GLN A 71 -0.80 -12.89 15.53
C GLN A 71 -0.38 -12.54 14.07
N ARG A 72 -0.79 -11.36 13.55
CA ARG A 72 -0.46 -10.91 12.19
C ARG A 72 -0.09 -9.44 12.07
N GLN A 73 -0.45 -8.60 13.02
CA GLN A 73 -0.20 -7.15 13.00
C GLN A 73 1.09 -6.82 13.78
N ILE A 74 2.24 -7.27 13.24
CA ILE A 74 3.55 -7.30 13.91
C ILE A 74 4.17 -5.93 14.20
N VAL A 75 3.60 -4.84 13.69
CA VAL A 75 3.99 -3.47 14.06
C VAL A 75 3.49 -3.08 15.45
N HIS A 76 2.53 -3.84 15.99
CA HIS A 76 1.96 -3.64 17.33
C HIS A 76 2.52 -4.64 18.32
N SER A 77 2.33 -4.36 19.61
CA SER A 77 2.77 -5.22 20.72
C SER A 77 1.67 -5.36 21.78
N THR A 78 1.80 -6.37 22.64
CA THR A 78 0.88 -6.60 23.75
C THR A 78 0.77 -5.37 24.67
N ALA A 79 1.87 -4.63 24.88
CA ALA A 79 1.88 -3.40 25.67
C ALA A 79 1.09 -2.24 25.03
N ALA A 80 0.73 -2.36 23.74
CA ALA A 80 -0.02 -1.34 23.01
C ALA A 80 -1.53 -1.64 22.93
N ILE A 81 -2.03 -2.74 23.51
CA ILE A 81 -3.46 -3.08 23.50
C ILE A 81 -4.28 -1.90 24.03
N GLY A 82 -5.35 -1.54 23.29
CA GLY A 82 -6.21 -0.40 23.57
C GLY A 82 -5.69 0.96 23.06
N SER A 83 -4.44 1.05 22.62
CA SER A 83 -3.92 2.29 22.00
C SER A 83 -4.37 2.37 20.54
N PRO A 84 -4.53 3.59 19.98
CA PRO A 84 -4.74 3.74 18.53
C PRO A 84 -3.64 3.06 17.73
N LYS A 85 -4.00 2.32 16.67
CA LYS A 85 -3.05 1.59 15.82
C LYS A 85 -2.01 2.53 15.21
N VAL A 86 -2.41 3.71 14.78
CA VAL A 86 -1.49 4.71 14.19
C VAL A 86 -0.42 5.17 15.17
N GLU A 87 -0.77 5.36 16.46
CA GLU A 87 0.19 5.76 17.50
C GLU A 87 1.09 4.60 17.93
N SER A 88 0.55 3.39 17.97
CA SER A 88 1.33 2.17 18.21
C SER A 88 2.36 1.96 17.09
N ALA A 89 1.95 2.07 15.83
CA ALA A 89 2.83 1.99 14.67
C ALA A 89 3.94 3.05 14.74
N LYS A 90 3.59 4.33 14.99
CA LYS A 90 4.56 5.42 15.11
C LYS A 90 5.65 5.12 16.13
N ARG A 91 5.29 4.60 17.33
CA ARG A 91 6.28 4.24 18.36
C ARG A 91 7.22 3.14 17.89
N THR A 92 6.70 2.11 17.24
CA THR A 92 7.50 0.99 16.73
C THR A 92 8.44 1.46 15.62
N LEU A 93 7.96 2.26 14.68
CA LEU A 93 8.74 2.78 13.56
C LEU A 93 9.88 3.70 14.03
N ALA A 94 9.63 4.52 15.07
CA ALA A 94 10.67 5.35 15.68
C ALA A 94 11.82 4.51 16.29
N GLY A 95 11.52 3.31 16.81
CA GLY A 95 12.53 2.37 17.28
C GLY A 95 13.36 1.73 16.16
N ILE A 96 12.80 1.63 14.95
CA ILE A 96 13.49 1.08 13.77
C ILE A 96 14.36 2.16 13.12
N ASN A 97 13.75 3.32 12.85
CA ASN A 97 14.39 4.43 12.17
C ASN A 97 13.87 5.79 12.66
N PRO A 98 14.55 6.42 13.62
CA PRO A 98 14.11 7.69 14.19
C PRO A 98 14.18 8.88 13.23
N GLU A 99 14.84 8.72 12.06
CA GLU A 99 14.95 9.77 11.05
C GLU A 99 13.67 9.86 10.17
N VAL A 100 12.80 8.83 10.19
CA VAL A 100 11.56 8.82 9.42
C VAL A 100 10.49 9.62 10.14
N THR A 101 9.91 10.57 9.44
CA THR A 101 8.75 11.32 9.95
C THR A 101 7.48 10.49 9.79
N VAL A 102 6.85 10.10 10.89
CA VAL A 102 5.57 9.39 10.87
C VAL A 102 4.44 10.36 11.18
N ARG A 103 3.54 10.57 10.19
CA ARG A 103 2.31 11.35 10.33
C ARG A 103 1.14 10.40 10.57
N THR A 104 0.52 10.52 11.73
CA THR A 104 -0.62 9.69 12.12
C THR A 104 -1.93 10.37 11.75
N HIS A 105 -2.81 9.63 11.10
CA HIS A 105 -4.17 10.03 10.76
C HIS A 105 -5.12 9.02 11.41
N GLN A 106 -5.54 9.31 12.66
CA GLN A 106 -6.50 8.47 13.39
C GLN A 106 -7.91 8.79 12.86
N THR A 107 -8.20 8.31 11.69
CA THR A 107 -9.48 8.51 11.02
C THR A 107 -9.74 7.39 10.04
N ARG A 108 -11.00 7.13 9.76
CA ARG A 108 -11.41 6.32 8.62
C ARG A 108 -11.22 7.13 7.35
N ILE A 109 -10.63 6.51 6.31
CA ILE A 109 -10.61 7.14 5.00
C ILE A 109 -12.01 7.05 4.38
N GLY A 110 -12.54 8.19 3.98
CA GLY A 110 -13.86 8.36 3.38
C GLY A 110 -13.82 9.29 2.17
N PRO A 111 -14.92 9.40 1.39
CA PRO A 111 -14.97 10.27 0.22
C PRO A 111 -14.71 11.74 0.56
N GLU A 112 -15.01 12.16 1.80
CA GLU A 112 -14.86 13.53 2.29
C GLU A 112 -13.41 13.93 2.58
N ASN A 113 -12.52 12.96 2.84
CA ASN A 113 -11.14 13.23 3.25
C ASN A 113 -10.06 12.55 2.38
N ALA A 114 -10.44 11.61 1.51
CA ALA A 114 -9.48 10.80 0.77
C ALA A 114 -8.55 11.62 -0.13
N LEU A 115 -9.08 12.58 -0.87
CA LEU A 115 -8.26 13.41 -1.77
C LEU A 115 -7.27 14.28 -1.00
N ASP A 116 -7.68 14.89 0.10
CA ASP A 116 -6.81 15.72 0.96
C ASP A 116 -5.70 14.88 1.61
N LEU A 117 -6.06 13.70 2.12
CA LEU A 117 -5.09 12.77 2.70
C LEU A 117 -4.04 12.33 1.67
N ILE A 118 -4.47 12.00 0.44
CA ILE A 118 -3.62 11.47 -0.63
C ILE A 118 -2.71 12.55 -1.23
N ALA A 119 -3.19 13.79 -1.35
CA ALA A 119 -2.50 14.88 -2.06
C ALA A 119 -1.06 15.11 -1.56
N GLY A 120 -0.83 14.93 -0.26
CA GLY A 120 0.46 15.18 0.39
C GLY A 120 1.54 14.12 0.15
N TYR A 121 1.26 13.03 -0.61
CA TYR A 121 2.13 11.88 -0.75
C TYR A 121 2.47 11.57 -2.21
N ASP A 122 3.60 10.89 -2.43
CA ASP A 122 4.09 10.55 -3.76
C ASP A 122 3.51 9.21 -4.25
N VAL A 123 3.35 8.26 -3.34
CA VAL A 123 2.74 6.93 -3.56
C VAL A 123 1.77 6.62 -2.44
N VAL A 124 0.67 5.96 -2.78
CA VAL A 124 -0.28 5.41 -1.82
C VAL A 124 -0.15 3.89 -1.80
N ALA A 125 -0.11 3.32 -0.61
CA ALA A 125 -0.10 1.88 -0.39
C ALA A 125 -1.34 1.46 0.40
N ASP A 126 -2.13 0.55 -0.16
CA ASP A 126 -3.37 0.05 0.43
C ASP A 126 -3.14 -1.33 1.02
N GLY A 127 -3.22 -1.42 2.34
CA GLY A 127 -3.15 -2.65 3.13
C GLY A 127 -4.47 -2.99 3.83
N THR A 128 -5.61 -2.49 3.33
CA THR A 128 -6.93 -2.70 3.93
C THR A 128 -7.51 -4.07 3.59
N ASP A 129 -8.47 -4.52 4.38
CA ASP A 129 -9.09 -5.84 4.27
C ASP A 129 -10.56 -5.81 3.80
N ASN A 130 -11.05 -4.65 3.35
CA ASN A 130 -12.41 -4.50 2.89
C ASN A 130 -12.50 -3.88 1.48
N PHE A 131 -13.51 -4.29 0.73
CA PHE A 131 -13.70 -3.85 -0.65
C PHE A 131 -14.06 -2.37 -0.77
N ALA A 132 -14.91 -1.85 0.11
CA ALA A 132 -15.37 -0.47 0.05
C ALA A 132 -14.18 0.50 0.08
N THR A 133 -13.25 0.31 1.02
CA THR A 133 -12.03 1.14 1.11
C THR A 133 -11.12 0.94 -0.10
N ARG A 134 -10.95 -0.28 -0.62
CA ARG A 134 -10.12 -0.51 -1.82
C ARG A 134 -10.64 0.24 -3.04
N PHE A 135 -11.95 0.19 -3.28
CA PHE A 135 -12.57 0.93 -4.37
C PHE A 135 -12.41 2.45 -4.19
N LEU A 136 -12.65 2.95 -2.98
CA LEU A 136 -12.49 4.36 -2.67
C LEU A 136 -11.04 4.83 -2.88
N VAL A 137 -10.06 4.10 -2.34
CA VAL A 137 -8.63 4.45 -2.47
C VAL A 137 -8.17 4.39 -3.93
N ASN A 138 -8.63 3.38 -4.70
CA ASN A 138 -8.37 3.32 -6.14
C ASN A 138 -8.90 4.56 -6.87
N ASP A 139 -10.17 4.90 -6.65
CA ASP A 139 -10.82 6.02 -7.33
C ASP A 139 -10.16 7.35 -6.92
N ALA A 140 -9.88 7.53 -5.63
CA ALA A 140 -9.20 8.71 -5.12
C ALA A 140 -7.76 8.85 -5.68
N CYS A 141 -6.99 7.76 -5.77
CA CYS A 141 -5.67 7.77 -6.37
C CYS A 141 -5.72 8.13 -7.87
N TYR A 142 -6.71 7.62 -8.60
CA TYR A 142 -6.90 7.97 -10.00
C TYR A 142 -7.16 9.47 -10.17
N PHE A 143 -8.11 10.04 -9.42
CA PHE A 143 -8.42 11.47 -9.48
C PHE A 143 -7.28 12.36 -8.97
N ALA A 144 -6.55 11.93 -7.94
CA ALA A 144 -5.40 12.66 -7.42
C ALA A 144 -4.12 12.51 -8.26
N GLY A 145 -4.13 11.69 -9.33
CA GLY A 145 -2.96 11.42 -10.15
C GLY A 145 -1.84 10.72 -9.38
N LYS A 146 -2.17 9.75 -8.51
CA LYS A 146 -1.20 9.05 -7.65
C LYS A 146 -1.09 7.58 -7.99
N THR A 147 0.15 7.08 -7.94
CA THR A 147 0.40 5.63 -8.03
C THR A 147 -0.14 4.94 -6.78
N LEU A 148 -0.91 3.89 -6.98
CA LEU A 148 -1.44 3.02 -5.92
C LEU A 148 -0.76 1.66 -5.98
N VAL A 149 -0.16 1.23 -4.87
CA VAL A 149 0.29 -0.15 -4.66
C VAL A 149 -0.66 -0.81 -3.67
N SER A 150 -1.45 -1.78 -4.12
CA SER A 150 -2.47 -2.43 -3.31
C SER A 150 -2.16 -3.91 -3.14
N ALA A 151 -2.51 -4.46 -2.00
CA ALA A 151 -2.45 -5.89 -1.73
C ALA A 151 -3.74 -6.39 -1.07
N ALA A 152 -4.08 -7.62 -1.37
CA ALA A 152 -5.22 -8.31 -0.78
C ALA A 152 -4.80 -9.69 -0.29
N ILE A 153 -5.37 -10.11 0.83
CA ILE A 153 -5.11 -11.43 1.39
C ILE A 153 -6.40 -11.99 1.98
N LEU A 154 -6.63 -13.27 1.76
CA LEU A 154 -7.71 -14.03 2.37
C LEU A 154 -7.26 -15.47 2.57
N ARG A 155 -7.34 -15.99 3.80
CA ARG A 155 -6.91 -17.34 4.17
C ARG A 155 -5.45 -17.58 3.80
N PHE A 156 -5.18 -18.30 2.70
CA PHE A 156 -3.86 -18.63 2.19
C PHE A 156 -3.57 -18.04 0.82
N ASP A 157 -4.50 -17.26 0.27
CA ASP A 157 -4.37 -16.62 -1.04
C ASP A 157 -4.09 -15.14 -0.89
N ALA A 158 -3.22 -14.60 -1.75
CA ALA A 158 -2.94 -13.17 -1.77
C ALA A 158 -2.71 -12.64 -3.19
N GLN A 159 -2.86 -11.33 -3.32
CA GLN A 159 -2.67 -10.61 -4.57
C GLN A 159 -1.95 -9.30 -4.30
N VAL A 160 -1.04 -8.90 -5.22
CA VAL A 160 -0.35 -7.60 -5.17
C VAL A 160 -0.46 -6.93 -6.53
N TYR A 161 -0.77 -5.65 -6.53
CA TYR A 161 -1.01 -4.83 -7.72
C TYR A 161 -0.28 -3.50 -7.64
N THR A 162 0.05 -2.91 -8.80
CA THR A 162 0.38 -1.50 -8.93
C THR A 162 -0.53 -0.87 -9.97
N PHE A 163 -1.22 0.21 -9.61
CA PHE A 163 -2.14 0.93 -10.48
C PHE A 163 -1.59 2.33 -10.80
N LYS A 164 -1.51 2.63 -12.09
CA LYS A 164 -1.04 3.90 -12.65
C LYS A 164 -1.96 4.36 -13.78
N ALA A 165 -3.26 4.10 -13.68
CA ALA A 165 -4.21 4.39 -14.74
C ALA A 165 -4.32 5.90 -15.08
N HIS A 166 -3.81 6.77 -14.22
CA HIS A 166 -3.68 8.21 -14.45
C HIS A 166 -2.51 8.59 -15.37
N LEU A 167 -1.60 7.66 -15.67
CA LEU A 167 -0.46 7.88 -16.55
C LEU A 167 -0.65 7.12 -17.86
N ALA A 168 -0.47 7.81 -18.97
CA ALA A 168 -0.33 7.17 -20.27
C ALA A 168 1.12 6.69 -20.48
N ASP A 169 1.29 5.58 -21.20
CA ASP A 169 2.59 5.14 -21.66
C ASP A 169 3.05 5.96 -22.90
N GLU A 170 4.20 5.63 -23.47
CA GLU A 170 4.76 6.33 -24.66
C GLU A 170 3.85 6.22 -25.90
N ARG A 171 2.90 5.29 -25.94
CA ARG A 171 1.93 5.10 -27.03
C ARG A 171 0.59 5.81 -26.75
N GLY A 172 0.45 6.42 -25.57
CA GLY A 172 -0.79 7.00 -25.12
C GLY A 172 -1.74 6.01 -24.44
N ASP A 173 -1.32 4.74 -24.25
CA ASP A 173 -2.15 3.73 -23.59
C ASP A 173 -2.05 3.86 -22.06
N HIS A 174 -3.20 3.80 -21.39
CA HIS A 174 -3.27 3.80 -19.93
C HIS A 174 -3.19 2.38 -19.36
N GLY A 175 -2.51 2.24 -18.20
CA GLY A 175 -2.55 1.02 -17.42
C GLY A 175 -3.95 0.77 -16.82
N PRO A 176 -4.23 -0.48 -16.36
CA PRO A 176 -5.48 -0.78 -15.67
C PRO A 176 -5.56 -0.08 -14.33
N CYS A 177 -6.79 0.21 -13.86
CA CYS A 177 -7.11 0.51 -12.47
C CYS A 177 -7.75 -0.71 -11.79
N TYR A 178 -8.05 -0.63 -10.49
CA TYR A 178 -8.71 -1.72 -9.75
C TYR A 178 -10.07 -2.08 -10.37
N ARG A 179 -10.80 -1.10 -10.92
CA ARG A 179 -12.11 -1.31 -11.58
C ARG A 179 -12.02 -2.00 -12.93
N CYS A 180 -10.85 -2.07 -13.56
CA CYS A 180 -10.63 -2.90 -14.73
C CYS A 180 -10.64 -4.40 -14.39
N LEU A 181 -10.28 -4.76 -13.16
CA LEU A 181 -10.30 -6.14 -12.66
C LEU A 181 -11.65 -6.47 -12.01
N PHE A 182 -12.16 -5.55 -11.20
CA PHE A 182 -13.39 -5.70 -10.42
C PHE A 182 -14.25 -4.46 -10.63
N ARG A 183 -15.31 -4.57 -11.44
CA ARG A 183 -16.15 -3.40 -11.78
C ARG A 183 -16.86 -2.81 -10.57
N GLU A 184 -17.25 -3.66 -9.63
CA GLU A 184 -17.96 -3.30 -8.40
C GLU A 184 -17.62 -4.29 -7.28
N ALA A 185 -17.91 -3.89 -6.06
CA ALA A 185 -17.73 -4.76 -4.91
C ALA A 185 -18.67 -5.96 -4.99
N PRO A 186 -18.25 -7.16 -4.57
CA PRO A 186 -19.14 -8.30 -4.44
C PRO A 186 -20.26 -7.95 -3.46
N PRO A 187 -21.46 -8.54 -3.63
CA PRO A 187 -22.54 -8.40 -2.67
C PRO A 187 -22.08 -8.70 -1.24
N GLU A 188 -22.62 -7.93 -0.29
CA GLU A 188 -22.30 -8.08 1.13
C GLU A 188 -22.56 -9.54 1.60
N GLY A 189 -21.60 -10.11 2.38
CA GLY A 189 -21.68 -11.50 2.85
C GLY A 189 -21.28 -12.58 1.83
N GLN A 190 -21.04 -12.24 0.56
CA GLN A 190 -20.62 -13.23 -0.45
C GLN A 190 -19.15 -13.66 -0.27
N ILE A 191 -18.27 -12.74 0.15
CA ILE A 191 -16.88 -13.03 0.45
C ILE A 191 -16.66 -12.78 1.94
N PRO A 192 -16.25 -13.80 2.71
CA PRO A 192 -16.02 -13.61 4.14
C PRO A 192 -14.85 -12.66 4.40
N THR A 193 -14.92 -11.93 5.49
CA THR A 193 -13.82 -11.09 5.97
C THR A 193 -12.66 -11.92 6.49
N CYS A 194 -11.47 -11.32 6.65
CA CYS A 194 -10.34 -11.99 7.32
C CYS A 194 -10.65 -12.40 8.75
N ALA A 195 -11.60 -11.72 9.41
CA ALA A 195 -12.04 -12.08 10.76
C ALA A 195 -12.88 -13.37 10.77
N GLU A 196 -13.67 -13.61 9.73
CA GLU A 196 -14.54 -14.77 9.59
C GLU A 196 -13.80 -15.98 8.98
N ALA A 197 -13.01 -15.76 7.92
CA ALA A 197 -12.33 -16.82 7.19
C ALA A 197 -10.97 -17.21 7.77
N GLY A 198 -10.38 -16.34 8.59
CA GLY A 198 -9.02 -16.46 9.08
C GLY A 198 -7.97 -16.05 8.05
N VAL A 199 -6.74 -15.87 8.52
CA VAL A 199 -5.57 -15.56 7.69
C VAL A 199 -4.31 -16.03 8.40
N LEU A 200 -3.37 -16.62 7.64
CA LEU A 200 -2.06 -16.99 8.15
C LEU A 200 -1.18 -15.75 8.31
N GLY A 201 -0.80 -15.41 9.56
CA GLY A 201 -0.05 -14.18 9.85
C GLY A 201 1.29 -14.07 9.10
N ALA A 202 2.02 -15.18 8.96
CA ALA A 202 3.28 -15.19 8.19
C ALA A 202 3.07 -14.81 6.71
N LEU A 203 1.92 -15.16 6.12
CA LEU A 203 1.59 -14.79 4.75
C LEU A 203 1.35 -13.27 4.64
N CYS A 204 0.72 -12.65 5.66
CA CYS A 204 0.63 -11.19 5.75
C CYS A 204 2.03 -10.55 5.72
N GLY A 205 2.98 -11.13 6.47
CA GLY A 205 4.39 -10.71 6.49
C GLY A 205 5.03 -10.75 5.11
N MET A 206 4.92 -11.88 4.42
CA MET A 206 5.48 -12.08 3.09
C MET A 206 4.88 -11.12 2.05
N VAL A 207 3.56 -11.00 2.02
CA VAL A 207 2.83 -10.19 1.03
C VAL A 207 3.03 -8.71 1.29
N GLY A 208 2.98 -8.23 2.54
CA GLY A 208 3.24 -6.84 2.86
C GLY A 208 4.70 -6.43 2.62
N SER A 209 5.66 -7.37 2.75
CA SER A 209 7.07 -7.14 2.37
C SER A 209 7.23 -7.05 0.84
N LEU A 210 6.49 -7.88 0.09
CA LEU A 210 6.44 -7.78 -1.38
C LEU A 210 5.81 -6.45 -1.80
N GLN A 211 4.73 -6.01 -1.14
CA GLN A 211 4.11 -4.72 -1.37
C GLN A 211 5.09 -3.56 -1.08
N ALA A 212 5.87 -3.63 0.00
CA ALA A 212 6.93 -2.67 0.30
C ALA A 212 7.97 -2.60 -0.83
N THR A 213 8.37 -3.75 -1.36
CA THR A 213 9.31 -3.83 -2.49
C THR A 213 8.75 -3.10 -3.72
N GLU A 214 7.48 -3.31 -4.05
CA GLU A 214 6.84 -2.60 -5.18
C GLU A 214 6.76 -1.08 -4.92
N VAL A 215 6.42 -0.64 -3.70
CA VAL A 215 6.44 0.79 -3.34
C VAL A 215 7.84 1.39 -3.54
N LEU A 216 8.89 0.71 -3.06
CA LEU A 216 10.27 1.18 -3.23
C LEU A 216 10.68 1.25 -4.69
N LYS A 217 10.31 0.26 -5.51
CA LYS A 217 10.56 0.28 -6.96
C LYS A 217 9.89 1.47 -7.64
N GLU A 218 8.63 1.75 -7.30
CA GLU A 218 7.89 2.89 -7.85
C GLU A 218 8.51 4.23 -7.44
N LEU A 219 8.93 4.38 -6.18
CA LEU A 219 9.62 5.57 -5.71
C LEU A 219 10.95 5.78 -6.41
N LEU A 220 11.72 4.73 -6.59
CA LEU A 220 13.05 4.79 -7.20
C LEU A 220 12.99 4.90 -8.73
N GLY A 221 11.96 4.36 -9.36
CA GLY A 221 11.85 4.21 -10.81
C GLY A 221 12.75 3.10 -11.34
N ILE A 222 12.90 2.00 -10.59
CA ILE A 222 13.78 0.88 -10.93
C ILE A 222 13.00 -0.41 -11.20
N GLY A 223 13.60 -1.29 -11.97
CA GLY A 223 13.02 -2.58 -12.31
C GLY A 223 11.74 -2.47 -13.14
N ALA A 224 10.99 -3.57 -13.24
CA ALA A 224 9.72 -3.60 -13.95
C ALA A 224 8.56 -3.32 -13.00
N SER A 225 7.79 -2.27 -13.26
CA SER A 225 6.54 -2.00 -12.54
C SER A 225 5.55 -3.16 -12.67
N LEU A 226 4.71 -3.36 -11.65
CA LEU A 226 3.55 -4.25 -11.74
C LEU A 226 2.36 -3.61 -12.47
N SER A 227 2.44 -2.35 -12.91
CA SER A 227 1.38 -1.74 -13.72
C SER A 227 1.12 -2.61 -14.96
N GLY A 228 -0.15 -2.98 -15.19
CA GLY A 228 -0.52 -3.94 -16.23
C GLY A 228 -0.26 -5.42 -15.88
N SER A 229 0.04 -5.71 -14.63
CA SER A 229 0.17 -7.08 -14.12
C SER A 229 -0.27 -7.17 -12.67
N LEU A 230 -0.58 -8.38 -12.23
CA LEU A 230 -0.78 -8.70 -10.81
C LEU A 230 0.05 -9.93 -10.43
N ILE A 231 0.46 -9.98 -9.18
CA ILE A 231 1.02 -11.21 -8.59
C ILE A 231 -0.10 -11.90 -7.80
N VAL A 232 -0.33 -13.17 -8.11
CA VAL A 232 -1.18 -14.06 -7.32
C VAL A 232 -0.27 -15.01 -6.54
N CYS A 233 -0.49 -15.09 -5.24
CA CYS A 233 0.22 -15.99 -4.34
C CYS A 233 -0.76 -17.03 -3.78
N ASP A 234 -0.41 -18.31 -3.90
CA ASP A 234 -1.03 -19.42 -3.20
C ASP A 234 -0.05 -19.90 -2.12
N GLY A 235 -0.36 -19.59 -0.87
CA GLY A 235 0.49 -19.90 0.28
C GLY A 235 0.50 -21.40 0.65
N LEU A 236 -0.53 -22.16 0.28
CA LEU A 236 -0.55 -23.62 0.50
C LEU A 236 0.27 -24.36 -0.56
N GLY A 237 0.12 -23.96 -1.81
CA GLY A 237 0.85 -24.53 -2.94
C GLY A 237 2.26 -23.95 -3.11
N ALA A 238 2.67 -22.97 -2.29
CA ALA A 238 3.93 -22.24 -2.37
C ALA A 238 4.20 -21.69 -3.80
N THR A 239 3.17 -21.19 -4.48
CA THR A 239 3.27 -20.71 -5.85
C THR A 239 3.04 -19.21 -5.96
N PHE A 240 3.82 -18.59 -6.86
CA PHE A 240 3.66 -17.20 -7.26
C PHE A 240 3.46 -17.15 -8.77
N ARG A 241 2.41 -16.48 -9.20
CA ARG A 241 2.12 -16.30 -10.63
C ARG A 241 1.97 -14.83 -10.95
N LYS A 242 2.70 -14.34 -11.96
CA LYS A 242 2.50 -13.01 -12.54
C LYS A 242 1.53 -13.13 -13.71
N ILE A 243 0.40 -12.45 -13.62
CA ILE A 243 -0.68 -12.46 -14.61
C ILE A 243 -0.76 -11.08 -15.25
N LYS A 244 -0.79 -11.01 -16.58
CA LYS A 244 -1.01 -9.76 -17.31
C LYS A 244 -2.46 -9.31 -17.19
N VAL A 245 -2.64 -8.02 -16.94
CA VAL A 245 -3.95 -7.36 -16.86
C VAL A 245 -3.95 -6.18 -17.82
N LYS A 246 -4.96 -6.10 -18.68
CA LYS A 246 -5.15 -4.96 -19.59
C LYS A 246 -6.15 -3.97 -18.99
N ALA A 247 -6.02 -2.70 -19.36
CA ALA A 247 -7.07 -1.73 -19.15
C ALA A 247 -8.35 -2.20 -19.90
N ASP A 248 -9.51 -2.01 -19.26
CA ASP A 248 -10.82 -2.30 -19.85
C ASP A 248 -11.34 -1.01 -20.49
N PRO A 249 -11.54 -0.96 -21.83
CA PRO A 249 -12.12 0.21 -22.49
C PRO A 249 -13.50 0.59 -21.94
N GLY A 250 -14.25 -0.39 -21.43
CA GLY A 250 -15.53 -0.16 -20.76
C GLY A 250 -15.45 0.10 -19.25
N CYS A 251 -14.25 0.37 -18.70
CA CYS A 251 -14.10 0.65 -17.28
C CYS A 251 -14.88 1.92 -16.88
N PRO A 252 -15.71 1.84 -15.82
CA PRO A 252 -16.52 2.99 -15.40
C PRO A 252 -15.68 4.17 -14.84
N LEU A 253 -14.40 3.96 -14.49
CA LEU A 253 -13.52 4.98 -13.96
C LEU A 253 -12.51 5.49 -15.00
N CYS A 254 -11.72 4.60 -15.60
CA CYS A 254 -10.60 4.96 -16.47
C CYS A 254 -10.78 4.53 -17.93
N GLY A 255 -11.96 4.05 -18.32
CA GLY A 255 -12.27 3.66 -19.70
C GLY A 255 -12.55 4.84 -20.63
N GLU A 256 -12.93 4.54 -21.87
CA GLU A 256 -13.17 5.54 -22.91
C GLU A 256 -14.41 6.43 -22.65
N ALA A 257 -15.40 5.91 -21.93
CA ALA A 257 -16.62 6.63 -21.54
C ALA A 257 -16.89 6.46 -20.04
N PRO A 258 -16.09 7.08 -19.18
CA PRO A 258 -16.20 6.89 -17.74
C PRO A 258 -17.50 7.47 -17.19
N SER A 259 -18.16 6.71 -16.31
CA SER A 259 -19.39 7.14 -15.62
C SER A 259 -19.11 7.61 -14.18
N ILE A 260 -17.90 7.41 -13.68
CA ILE A 260 -17.45 7.85 -12.36
C ILE A 260 -16.63 9.12 -12.55
N ALA A 261 -17.17 10.26 -12.13
CA ALA A 261 -16.55 11.57 -12.29
C ALA A 261 -15.94 12.12 -10.98
N ASP A 262 -16.32 11.56 -9.84
CA ASP A 262 -15.87 11.96 -8.51
C ASP A 262 -16.06 10.83 -7.47
N LEU A 263 -15.88 11.15 -6.18
CA LEU A 263 -15.99 10.18 -5.09
C LEU A 263 -17.41 10.08 -4.50
N SER A 264 -18.42 10.76 -5.05
CA SER A 264 -19.79 10.82 -4.47
C SER A 264 -20.46 9.45 -4.32
N ARG A 265 -20.15 8.49 -5.21
CA ARG A 265 -20.68 7.13 -5.13
C ARG A 265 -20.24 6.35 -3.88
N HIS A 266 -19.24 6.84 -3.13
CA HIS A 266 -18.75 6.25 -1.89
C HIS A 266 -19.36 6.91 -0.64
N ALA A 267 -20.27 7.88 -0.82
CA ALA A 267 -20.90 8.64 0.27
C ALA A 267 -22.14 7.96 0.88
N ALA A 268 -22.39 6.67 0.59
CA ALA A 268 -23.58 5.93 1.06
C ALA A 268 -23.29 5.13 2.33
#